data_1e834d3fcf92abb68cc609d8f514598a
#
_entry.id   1e834d3fcf92abb68cc609d8f514598a
#
_cell.length_a   1.000
_cell.length_b   1.000
_cell.length_c   1.000
_cell.angle_alpha   90.00
_cell.angle_beta   90.00
_cell.angle_gamma   90.00
#
_symmetry.space_group_name_H-M   'P 1'
#
loop_
_entity.id
_entity.type
_entity.pdbx_description
1 polymer ?
#
loop_
_entity_poly.entity_id
_entity_poly.type
_entity_poly.pdbx_seq_one_letter_code
_entity_poly.pdbx_strand_id
1 'polypeptide(L)'
;GGWARSQLFANPLADKTAGGYNTLLQRTLFADLTIDQDLSALTPGLSVQVRVAYDNSAEITDAHSRKYAYSNTSTVFDADGNAASLAFVPQGNDTELAFDSFLSYSVMRASVWAKVLYDRSFGKHTVTGRLIFSENKSRYRGANNTYMYRDYIASAGYNYDDRYVVNAVATYG
;
A
#
# COMPACT_ATOMS: atom_id res chain seq x y z
N GLY A 1 30.63 33.58 2.18
CA GLY A 1 31.16 32.47 1.37
C GLY A 1 30.05 31.85 0.59
N GLY A 2 30.19 31.77 -0.73
CA GLY A 2 29.19 31.20 -1.62
C GLY A 2 29.38 29.68 -1.79
N TRP A 3 28.36 29.01 -2.29
CA TRP A 3 28.40 27.61 -2.66
C TRP A 3 29.07 27.43 -4.03
N ALA A 4 29.91 26.40 -4.16
CA ALA A 4 30.57 26.06 -5.44
C ALA A 4 30.09 24.68 -5.92
N ARG A 5 29.90 24.54 -7.24
CA ARG A 5 29.60 23.28 -7.93
C ARG A 5 30.60 23.07 -9.07
N SER A 6 30.92 21.82 -9.37
CA SER A 6 31.54 21.50 -10.67
C SER A 6 30.45 21.50 -11.76
N GLN A 7 30.87 21.59 -13.04
CA GLN A 7 29.91 21.51 -14.15
C GLN A 7 29.19 20.15 -14.24
N LEU A 8 29.78 19.11 -13.68
CA LEU A 8 29.29 17.73 -13.79
C LEU A 8 28.60 17.23 -12.53
N PHE A 9 28.87 17.85 -11.36
CA PHE A 9 28.39 17.31 -10.08
C PHE A 9 27.77 18.41 -9.22
N ALA A 10 26.59 18.08 -8.65
CA ALA A 10 25.98 18.90 -7.60
C ALA A 10 26.87 18.91 -6.34
N ASN A 11 26.72 19.92 -5.51
CA ASN A 11 27.36 19.98 -4.21
C ASN A 11 26.41 19.43 -3.14
N PRO A 12 26.61 18.19 -2.64
CA PRO A 12 25.67 17.57 -1.69
C PRO A 12 25.52 18.35 -0.38
N LEU A 13 26.58 19.04 0.04
CA LEU A 13 26.53 19.86 1.26
C LEU A 13 25.67 21.10 1.06
N ALA A 14 25.80 21.75 -0.11
CA ALA A 14 24.98 22.90 -0.48
C ALA A 14 23.52 22.48 -0.63
N ASP A 15 23.25 21.37 -1.31
CA ASP A 15 21.88 20.85 -1.49
C ASP A 15 21.23 20.54 -0.14
N LYS A 16 21.96 19.92 0.79
CA LYS A 16 21.48 19.62 2.14
C LYS A 16 21.26 20.86 3.00
N THR A 17 22.10 21.89 2.87
CA THR A 17 22.12 23.04 3.78
C THR A 17 21.31 24.23 3.25
N ALA A 18 21.38 24.48 1.93
CA ALA A 18 20.77 25.62 1.27
C ALA A 18 19.61 25.24 0.35
N GLY A 19 19.43 23.97 0.02
CA GLY A 19 18.25 23.46 -0.68
C GLY A 19 17.03 23.36 0.24
N GLY A 20 15.97 22.74 -0.26
CA GLY A 20 14.79 22.44 0.53
C GLY A 20 14.89 21.07 1.20
N TYR A 21 13.78 20.65 1.79
CA TYR A 21 13.61 19.32 2.36
C TYR A 21 12.17 18.83 2.14
N ASN A 22 11.99 17.52 2.17
CA ASN A 22 10.67 16.91 2.11
C ASN A 22 10.42 16.12 3.39
N THR A 23 9.20 16.20 3.88
CA THR A 23 8.71 15.37 4.97
C THR A 23 7.63 14.44 4.42
N LEU A 24 7.78 13.15 4.64
CA LEU A 24 6.78 12.15 4.32
C LEU A 24 5.98 11.79 5.57
N LEU A 25 4.67 11.89 5.46
CA LEU A 25 3.74 11.44 6.49
C LEU A 25 2.93 10.27 5.93
N GLN A 26 3.22 9.06 6.42
CA GLN A 26 2.44 7.88 6.08
C GLN A 26 1.41 7.61 7.17
N ARG A 27 0.16 7.44 6.75
CA ARG A 27 -0.96 7.07 7.61
C ARG A 27 -1.58 5.79 7.09
N THR A 28 -1.75 4.83 7.99
CA THR A 28 -2.40 3.55 7.66
C THR A 28 -3.48 3.29 8.70
N LEU A 29 -4.68 3.01 8.21
CA LEU A 29 -5.83 2.59 9.00
C LEU A 29 -6.17 1.15 8.62
N PHE A 30 -6.25 0.28 9.62
CA PHE A 30 -6.81 -1.07 9.49
C PHE A 30 -8.02 -1.17 10.41
N ALA A 31 -9.13 -1.61 9.86
CA ALA A 31 -10.33 -1.87 10.63
C ALA A 31 -10.98 -3.16 10.15
N ASP A 32 -11.33 -4.04 11.06
CA ASP A 32 -12.14 -5.20 10.74
C ASP A 32 -13.20 -5.45 11.82
N LEU A 33 -14.30 -6.05 11.38
CA LEU A 33 -15.40 -6.49 12.23
C LEU A 33 -15.78 -7.90 11.80
N THR A 34 -15.77 -8.81 12.75
CA THR A 34 -16.27 -10.18 12.56
C THR A 34 -17.48 -10.41 13.47
N ILE A 35 -18.53 -10.94 12.88
CA ILE A 35 -19.76 -11.34 13.59
C ILE A 35 -19.93 -12.83 13.37
N ASP A 36 -19.98 -13.58 14.46
CA ASP A 36 -20.26 -15.00 14.50
C ASP A 36 -21.62 -15.22 15.15
N GLN A 37 -22.52 -15.91 14.47
CA GLN A 37 -23.85 -16.22 14.96
C GLN A 37 -24.11 -17.71 14.91
N ASP A 38 -24.34 -18.31 16.07
CA ASP A 38 -24.88 -19.66 16.19
C ASP A 38 -26.38 -19.65 15.86
N LEU A 39 -26.77 -20.43 14.90
CA LEU A 39 -28.15 -20.62 14.46
C LEU A 39 -28.69 -22.01 14.83
N SER A 40 -28.10 -22.68 15.81
CA SER A 40 -28.50 -24.02 16.27
C SER A 40 -29.93 -24.07 16.79
N ALA A 41 -30.50 -22.94 17.21
CA ALA A 41 -31.90 -22.81 17.56
C ALA A 41 -32.86 -23.00 16.37
N LEU A 42 -32.42 -22.66 15.14
CA LEU A 42 -33.16 -22.89 13.90
C LEU A 42 -32.90 -24.31 13.38
N THR A 43 -31.63 -24.66 13.30
CA THR A 43 -31.18 -25.98 12.82
C THR A 43 -29.91 -26.35 13.56
N PRO A 44 -29.89 -27.43 14.37
CA PRO A 44 -28.71 -27.87 15.09
C PRO A 44 -27.50 -28.04 14.14
N GLY A 45 -26.36 -27.43 14.51
CA GLY A 45 -25.14 -27.48 13.73
C GLY A 45 -25.01 -26.39 12.65
N LEU A 46 -25.98 -25.46 12.56
CA LEU A 46 -25.92 -24.33 11.65
C LEU A 46 -25.26 -23.12 12.33
N SER A 47 -24.33 -22.47 11.65
CA SER A 47 -23.75 -21.20 12.06
C SER A 47 -23.44 -20.30 10.86
N VAL A 48 -23.38 -18.99 11.12
CA VAL A 48 -23.05 -17.98 10.13
C VAL A 48 -21.95 -17.08 10.68
N GLN A 49 -20.97 -16.77 9.84
CA GLN A 49 -19.92 -15.81 10.14
C GLN A 49 -19.86 -14.76 9.02
N VAL A 50 -19.82 -13.50 9.41
CA VAL A 50 -19.61 -12.38 8.47
C VAL A 50 -18.43 -11.56 8.96
N ARG A 51 -17.51 -11.26 8.05
CA ARG A 51 -16.38 -10.37 8.30
C ARG A 51 -16.37 -9.25 7.27
N VAL A 52 -16.18 -8.04 7.75
CA VAL A 52 -15.95 -6.85 6.92
C VAL A 52 -14.61 -6.27 7.34
N ALA A 53 -13.75 -5.98 6.37
CA ALA A 53 -12.47 -5.35 6.62
C ALA A 53 -12.28 -4.15 5.71
N TYR A 54 -11.62 -3.13 6.24
CA TYR A 54 -11.30 -1.91 5.54
C TYR A 54 -9.87 -1.49 5.86
N ASP A 55 -9.05 -1.37 4.81
CA ASP A 55 -7.67 -0.91 4.90
C ASP A 55 -7.51 0.36 4.07
N ASN A 56 -6.92 1.38 4.66
CA ASN A 56 -6.55 2.60 3.96
C ASN A 56 -5.12 2.97 4.29
N SER A 57 -4.30 3.13 3.27
CA SER A 57 -2.95 3.67 3.41
C SER A 57 -2.81 4.90 2.53
N ALA A 58 -2.33 5.98 3.12
CA ALA A 58 -2.11 7.25 2.44
C ALA A 58 -0.75 7.83 2.83
N GLU A 59 -0.06 8.40 1.85
CA GLU A 59 1.20 9.08 2.02
C GLU A 59 1.06 10.52 1.54
N ILE A 60 1.36 11.45 2.43
CA ILE A 60 1.36 12.88 2.17
C ILE A 60 2.81 13.36 2.16
N THR A 61 3.19 14.05 1.10
CA THR A 61 4.50 14.70 1.02
C THR A 61 4.33 16.18 1.25
N ASP A 62 4.99 16.69 2.28
CA ASP A 62 5.17 18.11 2.54
C ASP A 62 6.53 18.52 1.99
N ALA A 63 6.52 19.21 0.84
CA ALA A 63 7.71 19.66 0.16
C ALA A 63 8.02 21.11 0.53
N HIS A 64 9.21 21.34 1.06
CA HIS A 64 9.76 22.66 1.31
C HIS A 64 10.92 22.87 0.32
N SER A 65 10.66 23.64 -0.71
CA SER A 65 11.63 23.84 -1.79
C SER A 65 12.21 25.24 -1.80
N ARG A 66 13.51 25.33 -2.00
CA ARG A 66 14.24 26.59 -2.15
C ARG A 66 15.34 26.42 -3.20
N LYS A 67 15.50 27.39 -4.03
CA LYS A 67 16.68 27.53 -4.90
C LYS A 67 17.73 28.35 -4.18
N TYR A 68 18.99 28.11 -4.45
CA TYR A 68 20.11 28.87 -3.89
C TYR A 68 21.10 29.25 -4.96
N ALA A 69 21.77 30.40 -4.76
CA ALA A 69 22.85 30.87 -5.64
C ALA A 69 24.11 30.02 -5.42
N TYR A 70 24.76 29.67 -6.49
CA TYR A 70 26.03 28.96 -6.48
C TYR A 70 26.93 29.44 -7.60
N SER A 71 28.21 29.04 -7.62
CA SER A 71 29.11 29.29 -8.72
C SER A 71 29.57 27.99 -9.33
N ASN A 72 29.48 27.88 -10.64
CA ASN A 72 30.17 26.82 -11.38
C ASN A 72 31.68 27.07 -11.33
N THR A 73 32.43 26.01 -11.04
CA THR A 73 33.90 26.07 -11.02
C THR A 73 34.46 25.40 -12.28
N SER A 74 35.43 26.03 -12.90
CA SER A 74 36.23 25.45 -13.96
C SER A 74 37.72 25.75 -13.74
N THR A 75 38.57 24.83 -14.15
CA THR A 75 40.00 25.01 -14.08
C THR A 75 40.44 25.85 -15.27
N VAL A 76 41.18 26.89 -14.99
CA VAL A 76 41.87 27.69 -16.03
C VAL A 76 43.29 27.16 -16.11
N PHE A 77 43.72 26.83 -17.34
CA PHE A 77 45.04 26.32 -17.62
C PHE A 77 45.92 27.46 -18.15
N ASP A 78 47.21 27.43 -17.83
CA ASP A 78 48.21 28.32 -18.40
C ASP A 78 48.61 27.90 -19.84
N ALA A 79 49.55 28.66 -20.45
CA ALA A 79 50.01 28.36 -21.79
C ALA A 79 50.77 27.04 -21.93
N ASP A 80 51.27 26.52 -20.82
CA ASP A 80 52.03 25.27 -20.75
C ASP A 80 51.10 24.06 -20.40
N GLY A 81 49.79 24.31 -20.24
CA GLY A 81 48.79 23.29 -19.96
C GLY A 81 48.70 22.91 -18.49
N ASN A 82 49.30 23.66 -17.57
CA ASN A 82 49.19 23.42 -16.12
C ASN A 82 47.99 24.17 -15.55
N ALA A 83 47.38 23.62 -14.49
CA ALA A 83 46.29 24.27 -13.79
C ALA A 83 46.78 25.55 -13.08
N ALA A 84 46.39 26.70 -13.58
CA ALA A 84 46.81 28.01 -13.10
C ALA A 84 45.87 28.60 -12.05
N SER A 85 44.57 28.50 -12.25
CA SER A 85 43.57 29.04 -11.32
C SER A 85 42.21 28.36 -11.45
N LEU A 86 41.30 28.70 -10.56
CA LEU A 86 39.87 28.34 -10.67
C LEU A 86 39.06 29.57 -11.10
N ALA A 87 38.27 29.40 -12.12
CA ALA A 87 37.24 30.38 -12.49
C ALA A 87 35.92 30.03 -11.81
N PHE A 88 35.22 31.07 -11.35
CA PHE A 88 33.89 30.95 -10.69
C PHE A 88 32.88 31.74 -11.53
N VAL A 89 31.90 31.04 -12.07
CA VAL A 89 30.79 31.64 -12.82
C VAL A 89 29.52 31.57 -11.98
N PRO A 90 29.00 32.71 -11.49
CA PRO A 90 27.80 32.76 -10.69
C PRO A 90 26.59 32.18 -11.45
N GLN A 91 25.78 31.42 -10.75
CA GLN A 91 24.57 30.77 -11.25
C GLN A 91 23.44 30.83 -10.23
N GLY A 92 22.19 30.92 -10.72
CA GLY A 92 21.00 30.91 -9.92
C GLY A 92 20.86 32.14 -9.01
N ASN A 93 19.78 32.13 -8.24
CA ASN A 93 19.49 33.15 -7.22
C ASN A 93 18.90 32.44 -5.97
N ASP A 94 19.13 33.04 -4.83
CA ASP A 94 18.46 32.63 -3.61
C ASP A 94 16.97 32.93 -3.70
N THR A 95 16.12 31.97 -3.34
CA THR A 95 14.68 32.16 -3.22
C THR A 95 14.23 31.93 -1.77
N GLU A 96 13.06 32.43 -1.44
CA GLU A 96 12.41 32.05 -0.20
C GLU A 96 12.02 30.56 -0.21
N LEU A 97 11.81 30.00 0.96
CA LEU A 97 11.35 28.63 1.14
C LEU A 97 9.88 28.55 0.74
N ALA A 98 9.58 27.85 -0.34
CA ALA A 98 8.22 27.59 -0.79
C ALA A 98 7.72 26.28 -0.16
N PHE A 99 6.44 26.25 0.19
CA PHE A 99 5.76 25.08 0.73
C PHE A 99 4.72 24.56 -0.25
N ASP A 100 4.71 23.26 -0.43
CA ASP A 100 3.67 22.54 -1.15
C ASP A 100 3.36 21.23 -0.42
N SER A 101 2.08 20.89 -0.31
CA SER A 101 1.62 19.67 0.36
C SER A 101 0.68 18.91 -0.55
N PHE A 102 1.01 17.68 -0.83
CA PHE A 102 0.21 16.85 -1.72
C PHE A 102 0.18 15.38 -1.30
N LEU A 103 -0.92 14.74 -1.64
CA LEU A 103 -1.08 13.30 -1.47
C LEU A 103 -0.25 12.58 -2.54
N SER A 104 0.86 11.95 -2.15
CA SER A 104 1.77 11.23 -3.06
C SER A 104 1.26 9.84 -3.40
N TYR A 105 0.67 9.16 -2.44
CA TYR A 105 0.16 7.80 -2.59
C TYR A 105 -1.11 7.60 -1.78
N SER A 106 -2.04 6.82 -2.32
CA SER A 106 -3.20 6.32 -1.56
C SER A 106 -3.69 5.02 -2.14
N VAL A 107 -3.94 4.07 -1.26
CA VAL A 107 -4.62 2.81 -1.56
C VAL A 107 -5.72 2.57 -0.55
N MET A 108 -6.86 2.13 -1.03
CA MET A 108 -8.00 1.71 -0.24
C MET A 108 -8.33 0.27 -0.60
N ARG A 109 -8.52 -0.58 0.39
CA ARG A 109 -9.00 -1.94 0.23
C ARG A 109 -10.22 -2.14 1.14
N ALA A 110 -11.24 -2.76 0.58
CA ALA A 110 -12.41 -3.18 1.34
C ALA A 110 -12.70 -4.64 1.00
N SER A 111 -12.96 -5.45 2.00
CA SER A 111 -13.34 -6.85 1.82
C SER A 111 -14.56 -7.21 2.64
N VAL A 112 -15.40 -8.03 2.06
CA VAL A 112 -16.54 -8.66 2.71
C VAL A 112 -16.38 -10.16 2.53
N TRP A 113 -16.58 -10.88 3.60
CA TRP A 113 -16.52 -12.33 3.62
C TRP A 113 -17.67 -12.87 4.48
N ALA A 114 -18.45 -13.75 3.89
CA ALA A 114 -19.59 -14.39 4.56
C ALA A 114 -19.49 -15.89 4.43
N LYS A 115 -19.74 -16.60 5.52
CA LYS A 115 -19.68 -18.05 5.58
C LYS A 115 -20.89 -18.60 6.30
N VAL A 116 -21.55 -19.58 5.69
CA VAL A 116 -22.54 -20.42 6.30
C VAL A 116 -21.93 -21.80 6.50
N LEU A 117 -22.02 -22.31 7.70
CA LEU A 117 -21.50 -23.60 8.10
C LEU A 117 -22.65 -24.47 8.61
N TYR A 118 -22.63 -25.72 8.20
CA TYR A 118 -23.47 -26.76 8.74
C TYR A 118 -22.60 -27.94 9.11
N ASP A 119 -22.71 -28.41 10.34
CA ASP A 119 -22.01 -29.59 10.85
C ASP A 119 -22.92 -30.35 11.80
N ARG A 120 -23.31 -31.56 11.41
CA ARG A 120 -24.22 -32.35 12.21
C ARG A 120 -23.98 -33.83 12.08
N SER A 121 -24.02 -34.52 13.23
CA SER A 121 -23.96 -35.97 13.30
C SER A 121 -25.33 -36.56 13.65
N PHE A 122 -25.67 -37.65 12.98
CA PHE A 122 -26.89 -38.42 13.16
C PHE A 122 -26.52 -39.91 13.34
N GLY A 123 -26.29 -40.33 14.59
CA GLY A 123 -25.79 -41.67 14.86
C GLY A 123 -24.43 -41.91 14.22
N LYS A 124 -24.35 -42.75 13.19
CA LYS A 124 -23.12 -43.06 12.45
C LYS A 124 -22.88 -42.14 11.25
N HIS A 125 -23.73 -41.18 10.97
CA HIS A 125 -23.66 -40.31 9.82
C HIS A 125 -23.24 -38.91 10.29
N THR A 126 -22.21 -38.33 9.68
CA THR A 126 -21.83 -36.93 9.86
C THR A 126 -21.92 -36.22 8.50
N VAL A 127 -22.64 -35.12 8.49
CA VAL A 127 -22.80 -34.27 7.31
C VAL A 127 -22.21 -32.92 7.60
N THR A 128 -21.33 -32.43 6.71
CA THR A 128 -20.77 -31.09 6.76
C THR A 128 -21.09 -30.32 5.48
N GLY A 129 -21.41 -29.06 5.63
CA GLY A 129 -21.67 -28.16 4.50
C GLY A 129 -21.06 -26.79 4.75
N ARG A 130 -20.51 -26.15 3.71
CA ARG A 130 -19.98 -24.78 3.77
C ARG A 130 -20.36 -24.04 2.52
N LEU A 131 -20.88 -22.84 2.70
CA LEU A 131 -21.04 -21.85 1.64
C LEU A 131 -20.23 -20.63 2.04
N ILE A 132 -19.37 -20.19 1.17
CA ILE A 132 -18.51 -19.03 1.39
C ILE A 132 -18.70 -18.07 0.23
N PHE A 133 -18.91 -16.81 0.56
CA PHE A 133 -18.89 -15.68 -0.33
C PHE A 133 -17.73 -14.77 0.07
N SER A 134 -16.93 -14.33 -0.87
CA SER A 134 -15.93 -13.28 -0.64
C SER A 134 -15.96 -12.23 -1.73
N GLU A 135 -15.83 -10.99 -1.36
CA GLU A 135 -15.62 -9.87 -2.26
C GLU A 135 -14.48 -9.01 -1.74
N ASN A 136 -13.49 -8.79 -2.60
CA ASN A 136 -12.35 -7.94 -2.34
C ASN A 136 -12.31 -6.81 -3.36
N LYS A 137 -12.26 -5.59 -2.86
CA LYS A 137 -12.24 -4.37 -3.66
C LYS A 137 -11.00 -3.55 -3.34
N SER A 138 -10.25 -3.14 -4.34
CA SER A 138 -9.11 -2.25 -4.16
C SER A 138 -9.14 -1.08 -5.14
N ARG A 139 -8.78 0.09 -4.63
CA ARG A 139 -8.71 1.33 -5.40
C ARG A 139 -7.39 2.02 -5.09
N TYR A 140 -6.63 2.33 -6.14
CA TYR A 140 -5.39 3.08 -6.07
C TYR A 140 -5.61 4.53 -6.49
N ARG A 141 -4.83 5.45 -5.94
CA ARG A 141 -4.86 6.86 -6.36
C ARG A 141 -4.56 6.97 -7.86
N GLY A 142 -5.33 7.82 -8.55
CA GLY A 142 -5.18 8.04 -9.99
C GLY A 142 -5.69 6.90 -10.88
N ALA A 143 -6.10 5.78 -10.31
CA ALA A 143 -6.73 4.71 -11.07
C ALA A 143 -8.19 5.07 -11.42
N ASN A 144 -8.54 4.97 -12.70
CA ASN A 144 -9.92 5.15 -13.15
C ASN A 144 -10.79 3.95 -12.80
N ASN A 145 -10.16 2.79 -12.61
CA ASN A 145 -10.85 1.53 -12.32
C ASN A 145 -10.62 1.10 -10.88
N THR A 146 -11.65 0.50 -10.32
CA THR A 146 -11.57 -0.25 -9.08
C THR A 146 -11.39 -1.71 -9.43
N TYR A 147 -10.39 -2.35 -8.84
CA TYR A 147 -10.20 -3.79 -8.95
C TYR A 147 -11.16 -4.47 -7.97
N MET A 148 -11.94 -5.42 -8.46
CA MET A 148 -12.89 -6.18 -7.66
C MET A 148 -12.80 -7.66 -8.03
N TYR A 149 -12.66 -8.49 -7.02
CA TYR A 149 -12.66 -9.94 -7.12
C TYR A 149 -13.78 -10.47 -6.25
N ARG A 150 -14.54 -11.42 -6.80
CA ARG A 150 -15.67 -12.02 -6.10
C ARG A 150 -15.62 -13.51 -6.28
N ASP A 151 -15.70 -14.26 -5.18
CA ASP A 151 -15.62 -15.70 -5.17
C ASP A 151 -16.80 -16.30 -4.44
N TYR A 152 -17.30 -17.41 -4.96
CA TYR A 152 -18.31 -18.27 -4.35
C TYR A 152 -17.72 -19.66 -4.21
N ILE A 153 -17.74 -20.21 -3.01
CA ILE A 153 -17.23 -21.54 -2.71
C ILE A 153 -18.33 -22.33 -2.00
N ALA A 154 -18.61 -23.51 -2.51
CA ALA A 154 -19.49 -24.47 -1.86
C ALA A 154 -18.72 -25.76 -1.59
N SER A 155 -18.86 -26.31 -0.40
CA SER A 155 -18.34 -27.64 -0.07
C SER A 155 -19.36 -28.46 0.69
N ALA A 156 -19.38 -29.76 0.44
CA ALA A 156 -20.18 -30.73 1.14
C ALA A 156 -19.30 -31.94 1.50
N GLY A 157 -19.45 -32.42 2.72
CA GLY A 157 -18.78 -33.59 3.22
C GLY A 157 -19.78 -34.55 3.85
N TYR A 158 -19.54 -35.83 3.67
CA TYR A 158 -20.28 -36.91 4.30
C TYR A 158 -19.32 -37.95 4.84
N ASN A 159 -19.55 -38.36 6.07
CA ASN A 159 -18.78 -39.40 6.75
C ASN A 159 -19.76 -40.43 7.36
N TYR A 160 -19.51 -41.71 7.11
CA TYR A 160 -20.24 -42.82 7.69
C TYR A 160 -19.32 -43.67 8.58
N ASP A 161 -19.57 -43.64 9.89
CA ASP A 161 -18.91 -44.49 10.92
C ASP A 161 -17.36 -44.45 10.84
N ASP A 162 -16.80 -43.30 10.39
CA ASP A 162 -15.39 -43.09 10.12
C ASP A 162 -14.75 -44.11 9.12
N ARG A 163 -15.59 -44.80 8.38
CA ARG A 163 -15.16 -45.82 7.39
C ARG A 163 -15.27 -45.32 5.95
N TYR A 164 -16.29 -44.52 5.67
CA TYR A 164 -16.51 -43.98 4.32
C TYR A 164 -16.63 -42.47 4.39
N VAL A 165 -15.71 -41.77 3.74
CA VAL A 165 -15.67 -40.31 3.68
C VAL A 165 -15.73 -39.85 2.24
N VAL A 166 -16.66 -38.95 1.94
CA VAL A 166 -16.80 -38.32 0.62
C VAL A 166 -16.83 -36.82 0.83
N ASN A 167 -16.02 -36.09 0.05
CA ASN A 167 -15.98 -34.63 0.05
C ASN A 167 -16.11 -34.10 -1.38
N ALA A 168 -16.88 -33.04 -1.55
CA ALA A 168 -17.03 -32.31 -2.81
C ALA A 168 -16.81 -30.82 -2.56
N VAL A 169 -16.14 -30.15 -3.51
CA VAL A 169 -15.90 -28.68 -3.48
C VAL A 169 -16.18 -28.14 -4.87
N ALA A 170 -16.89 -27.02 -4.93
CA ALA A 170 -17.12 -26.24 -6.13
C ALA A 170 -16.76 -24.80 -5.88
N THR A 171 -16.12 -24.16 -6.85
CA THR A 171 -15.72 -22.73 -6.80
C THR A 171 -16.15 -22.05 -8.07
N TYR A 172 -16.59 -20.78 -7.93
CA TYR A 172 -16.93 -19.89 -9.01
C TYR A 172 -16.43 -18.47 -8.64
N GLY A 173 -15.67 -17.80 -9.56
CA GLY A 173 -15.11 -16.47 -9.38
C GLY A 173 -15.02 -15.69 -10.68
#